data_585e04b1c021d1a7ff2ef3773a992dc3
#
_entry.id   585e04b1c021d1a7ff2ef3773a992dc3
#
_cell.length_a   1.000
_cell.length_b   1.000
_cell.length_c   1.000
_cell.angle_alpha   90.00
_cell.angle_beta   90.00
_cell.angle_gamma   90.00
#
_symmetry.space_group_name_H-M   'P 1'
#
loop_
_entity.id
_entity.type
_entity.pdbx_description
1 polymer ?
#
loop_
_entity_poly.entity_id
_entity_poly.type
_entity_poly.pdbx_seq_one_letter_code
_entity_poly.pdbx_strand_id
1 'polypeptide(L)'
;MKHYLYILFLLFLLLPPIHAQKVGLVLSGGGAKGLTHIGIIRALEENGIPIDYIAGTSMGAIVGSLYAMGYSPDEMEALLKSDDFKRWYSGNVEEKYIYYFKKNPPTPEFINIRISLKDSLKNVKPQFLPTSIVDPIQMNIVFLQLFGQATAASKTNFDSLYIPFRCIASDVYNKRPLILKKGDLGDAVRASMSFPAMFKPIEIDSILAYDGGIYNNFPVNVMRDTFHPDIIIGSAVSANPGKPKEGDIMGQLENMIMQKTDYSLPDSLGILMTFKYDDVNLMDFQRFDELHDIGYKRAIEMMDSIKSRIHRRITPEQVKVKRLAYKSNLPDFRFKRVNITGANEQQKQYIQKEFHENDSDVFTMEDVKRAYFRLLSDNIISEIIPHAVYNEKDQTYDLNLQVKMEANLSVRVGGNVSSSGSNQVYFGASYQNLNYYSKEFNFDGQLGRVYNNVQLAARIDFPTKLPTSYKFIASISTFDYFKEAKFFSNKDNPAFNKKREEFVKLKVSLPFLSRKKAEFGVGIARMEDRYFQTNIIDFSETKHDESTYSIFGGSIVLEGST
;
A
#
# COMPACT_ATOMS: atom_id res chain seq x y z
N MET A 1 38.76 47.10 -44.00
CA MET A 1 38.15 45.80 -43.60
C MET A 1 38.44 45.41 -42.15
N LYS A 2 39.68 45.46 -41.64
CA LYS A 2 39.96 45.04 -40.26
C LYS A 2 39.20 45.85 -39.18
N HIS A 3 38.99 47.15 -39.33
CA HIS A 3 38.28 47.98 -38.35
C HIS A 3 36.78 47.69 -38.30
N TYR A 4 36.15 47.32 -39.42
CA TYR A 4 34.73 46.92 -39.43
C TYR A 4 34.51 45.57 -38.75
N LEU A 5 35.49 44.68 -38.80
CA LEU A 5 35.44 43.39 -38.11
C LEU A 5 35.54 43.57 -36.55
N TYR A 6 36.35 44.53 -36.11
CA TYR A 6 36.45 44.88 -34.70
C TYR A 6 35.18 45.55 -34.15
N ILE A 7 34.57 46.43 -34.95
CA ILE A 7 33.30 47.09 -34.55
C ILE A 7 32.18 46.04 -34.50
N LEU A 8 32.13 45.11 -35.45
CA LEU A 8 31.14 44.03 -35.44
C LEU A 8 31.33 43.07 -34.25
N PHE A 9 32.60 42.77 -33.91
CA PHE A 9 32.95 41.95 -32.75
C PHE A 9 32.61 42.66 -31.44
N LEU A 10 32.83 43.98 -31.33
CA LEU A 10 32.44 44.79 -30.17
C LEU A 10 30.92 44.91 -30.03
N LEU A 11 30.21 45.06 -31.15
CA LEU A 11 28.72 45.03 -31.15
C LEU A 11 28.16 43.67 -30.72
N PHE A 12 28.85 42.56 -31.05
CA PHE A 12 28.45 41.21 -30.60
C PHE A 12 28.71 41.00 -29.11
N LEU A 13 29.73 41.64 -28.53
CA LEU A 13 30.03 41.65 -27.10
C LEU A 13 29.08 42.53 -26.28
N LEU A 14 28.40 43.48 -26.92
CA LEU A 14 27.40 44.36 -26.29
C LEU A 14 25.97 43.80 -26.33
N LEU A 15 25.74 42.64 -27.00
CA LEU A 15 24.44 41.97 -26.91
C LEU A 15 24.28 41.46 -25.47
N PRO A 16 23.23 41.89 -24.75
CA PRO A 16 22.96 41.35 -23.43
C PRO A 16 22.83 39.83 -23.56
N PRO A 17 23.34 39.04 -22.62
CA PRO A 17 23.12 37.60 -22.62
C PRO A 17 21.61 37.38 -22.72
N ILE A 18 21.17 36.70 -23.79
CA ILE A 18 19.78 36.31 -23.97
C ILE A 18 19.51 35.29 -22.87
N HIS A 19 19.08 35.77 -21.69
CA HIS A 19 18.61 34.88 -20.64
C HIS A 19 17.29 34.25 -21.13
N ALA A 20 17.38 32.95 -21.44
CA ALA A 20 16.20 32.19 -21.78
C ALA A 20 15.27 32.13 -20.57
N GLN A 21 14.11 32.77 -20.64
CA GLN A 21 13.12 32.83 -19.60
C GLN A 21 12.83 31.47 -18.98
N LYS A 22 12.96 31.33 -17.66
CA LYS A 22 12.71 30.11 -16.90
C LYS A 22 11.32 30.09 -16.29
N VAL A 23 10.60 28.99 -16.47
CA VAL A 23 9.22 28.82 -16.03
C VAL A 23 9.13 27.76 -14.94
N GLY A 24 8.62 28.14 -13.77
CA GLY A 24 8.32 27.23 -12.67
C GLY A 24 6.84 26.84 -12.66
N LEU A 25 6.54 25.58 -12.42
CA LEU A 25 5.19 25.06 -12.24
C LEU A 25 5.00 24.65 -10.77
N VAL A 26 3.98 25.21 -10.11
CA VAL A 26 3.62 24.90 -8.72
C VAL A 26 2.27 24.21 -8.69
N LEU A 27 2.23 23.01 -8.08
CA LEU A 27 1.07 22.13 -8.03
C LEU A 27 0.66 21.89 -6.57
N SER A 28 -0.54 22.31 -6.20
CA SER A 28 -1.05 22.09 -4.85
C SER A 28 -1.48 20.65 -4.60
N GLY A 29 -1.58 20.26 -3.34
CA GLY A 29 -2.31 19.06 -2.93
C GLY A 29 -3.82 19.23 -3.11
N GLY A 30 -4.56 18.11 -2.96
CA GLY A 30 -6.02 18.12 -3.04
C GLY A 30 -6.66 16.77 -3.37
N GLY A 31 -5.96 15.65 -3.17
CA GLY A 31 -6.46 14.33 -3.50
C GLY A 31 -6.91 14.23 -4.96
N ALA A 32 -8.08 13.66 -5.23
CA ALA A 32 -8.60 13.49 -6.60
C ALA A 32 -8.68 14.80 -7.40
N LYS A 33 -8.89 15.95 -6.74
CA LYS A 33 -8.87 17.27 -7.40
C LYS A 33 -7.55 17.54 -8.12
N GLY A 34 -6.44 16.93 -7.67
CA GLY A 34 -5.14 17.06 -8.32
C GLY A 34 -5.05 16.44 -9.72
N LEU A 35 -6.03 15.62 -10.15
CA LEU A 35 -6.14 15.15 -11.53
C LEU A 35 -6.28 16.30 -12.53
N THR A 36 -6.82 17.43 -12.08
CA THR A 36 -6.90 18.71 -12.81
C THR A 36 -5.53 19.20 -13.30
N HIS A 37 -4.46 18.94 -12.55
CA HIS A 37 -3.10 19.32 -12.94
C HIS A 37 -2.65 18.70 -14.26
N ILE A 38 -3.12 17.48 -14.58
CA ILE A 38 -2.75 16.79 -15.82
C ILE A 38 -3.31 17.52 -17.03
N GLY A 39 -4.58 17.95 -16.97
CA GLY A 39 -5.20 18.76 -18.00
C GLY A 39 -4.46 20.08 -18.23
N ILE A 40 -4.01 20.74 -17.15
CA ILE A 40 -3.20 21.95 -17.23
C ILE A 40 -1.87 21.69 -17.94
N ILE A 41 -1.14 20.66 -17.50
CA ILE A 41 0.16 20.28 -18.11
C ILE A 41 -0.01 19.96 -19.59
N ARG A 42 -1.08 19.24 -19.95
CA ARG A 42 -1.42 18.95 -21.36
C ARG A 42 -1.61 20.22 -22.17
N ALA A 43 -2.43 21.16 -21.68
CA ALA A 43 -2.68 22.41 -22.35
C ALA A 43 -1.41 23.27 -22.50
N LEU A 44 -0.54 23.31 -21.48
CA LEU A 44 0.74 24.01 -21.54
C LEU A 44 1.67 23.39 -22.59
N GLU A 45 1.83 22.05 -22.60
CA GLU A 45 2.70 21.33 -23.53
C GLU A 45 2.22 21.51 -24.98
N GLU A 46 0.93 21.33 -25.26
CA GLU A 46 0.32 21.51 -26.59
C GLU A 46 0.48 22.93 -27.13
N ASN A 47 0.50 23.93 -26.25
CA ASN A 47 0.69 25.33 -26.62
C ASN A 47 2.15 25.80 -26.60
N GLY A 48 3.08 24.86 -26.43
CA GLY A 48 4.52 25.14 -26.46
C GLY A 48 5.03 25.96 -25.28
N ILE A 49 4.32 25.96 -24.16
CA ILE A 49 4.77 26.63 -22.92
C ILE A 49 5.80 25.73 -22.23
N PRO A 50 7.04 26.20 -22.04
CA PRO A 50 8.07 25.39 -21.40
C PRO A 50 7.84 25.29 -19.91
N ILE A 51 8.22 24.17 -19.31
CA ILE A 51 8.26 23.94 -17.85
C ILE A 51 9.70 23.57 -17.50
N ASP A 52 10.38 24.43 -16.73
CA ASP A 52 11.79 24.22 -16.37
C ASP A 52 11.96 23.67 -14.96
N TYR A 53 11.01 23.95 -14.06
CA TYR A 53 11.04 23.55 -12.66
C TYR A 53 9.66 23.15 -12.18
N ILE A 54 9.59 22.20 -11.26
CA ILE A 54 8.32 21.77 -10.65
C ILE A 54 8.46 21.72 -9.13
N ALA A 55 7.47 22.24 -8.41
CA ALA A 55 7.28 22.02 -6.99
C ALA A 55 5.86 21.54 -6.73
N GLY A 56 5.71 20.48 -5.94
CA GLY A 56 4.41 19.86 -5.70
C GLY A 56 4.22 19.34 -4.29
N THR A 57 2.97 19.31 -3.86
CA THR A 57 2.53 18.76 -2.57
C THR A 57 1.44 17.72 -2.80
N SER A 58 1.49 16.58 -2.07
CA SER A 58 0.45 15.53 -2.11
C SER A 58 0.17 15.06 -3.55
N MET A 59 -1.07 15.14 -4.04
CA MET A 59 -1.37 14.79 -5.43
C MET A 59 -0.61 15.65 -6.44
N GLY A 60 -0.32 16.92 -6.11
CA GLY A 60 0.56 17.76 -6.92
C GLY A 60 2.01 17.26 -6.97
N ALA A 61 2.48 16.57 -5.91
CA ALA A 61 3.77 15.89 -5.93
C ALA A 61 3.73 14.63 -6.79
N ILE A 62 2.63 13.86 -6.76
CA ILE A 62 2.46 12.69 -7.64
C ILE A 62 2.49 13.10 -9.10
N VAL A 63 1.62 14.02 -9.52
CA VAL A 63 1.55 14.49 -10.91
C VAL A 63 2.85 15.18 -11.32
N GLY A 64 3.40 16.04 -10.45
CA GLY A 64 4.65 16.75 -10.69
C GLY A 64 5.85 15.82 -10.85
N SER A 65 5.97 14.78 -10.02
CA SER A 65 7.05 13.80 -10.11
C SER A 65 6.94 12.91 -11.36
N LEU A 66 5.73 12.50 -11.74
CA LEU A 66 5.52 11.76 -12.99
C LEU A 66 6.01 12.57 -14.19
N TYR A 67 5.61 13.84 -14.27
CA TYR A 67 6.09 14.72 -15.35
C TYR A 67 7.59 14.99 -15.25
N ALA A 68 8.12 15.17 -14.05
CA ALA A 68 9.56 15.36 -13.79
C ALA A 68 10.41 14.13 -14.14
N MET A 69 9.82 12.93 -14.18
CA MET A 69 10.45 11.69 -14.68
C MET A 69 10.27 11.47 -16.18
N GLY A 70 9.68 12.42 -16.89
CA GLY A 70 9.48 12.32 -18.33
C GLY A 70 8.22 11.57 -18.77
N TYR A 71 7.21 11.41 -17.91
CA TYR A 71 5.90 10.97 -18.36
C TYR A 71 5.24 12.06 -19.19
N SER A 72 4.64 11.67 -20.31
CA SER A 72 3.76 12.55 -21.07
C SER A 72 2.39 12.67 -20.41
N PRO A 73 1.60 13.71 -20.75
CA PRO A 73 0.21 13.78 -20.29
C PRO A 73 -0.60 12.52 -20.61
N ASP A 74 -0.39 11.91 -21.79
CA ASP A 74 -1.07 10.66 -22.18
C ASP A 74 -0.65 9.47 -21.32
N GLU A 75 0.64 9.36 -21.00
CA GLU A 75 1.15 8.30 -20.13
C GLU A 75 0.66 8.47 -18.69
N MET A 76 0.57 9.72 -18.18
CA MET A 76 -0.02 10.02 -16.87
C MET A 76 -1.52 9.68 -16.83
N GLU A 77 -2.27 10.03 -17.86
CA GLU A 77 -3.67 9.68 -18.01
C GLU A 77 -3.86 8.16 -18.03
N ALA A 78 -3.12 7.43 -18.86
CA ALA A 78 -3.19 5.98 -18.94
C ALA A 78 -2.89 5.33 -17.57
N LEU A 79 -1.89 5.83 -16.85
CA LEU A 79 -1.53 5.32 -15.52
C LEU A 79 -2.64 5.58 -14.49
N LEU A 80 -3.15 6.80 -14.40
CA LEU A 80 -4.10 7.19 -13.36
C LEU A 80 -5.54 6.72 -13.62
N LYS A 81 -5.85 6.31 -14.86
CA LYS A 81 -7.09 5.59 -15.21
C LYS A 81 -6.99 4.07 -15.05
N SER A 82 -5.79 3.53 -14.86
CA SER A 82 -5.59 2.08 -14.79
C SER A 82 -6.20 1.45 -13.54
N ASP A 83 -6.54 0.16 -13.65
CA ASP A 83 -6.94 -0.64 -12.50
C ASP A 83 -5.81 -0.78 -11.48
N ASP A 84 -4.55 -0.67 -11.93
CA ASP A 84 -3.40 -0.66 -11.03
C ASP A 84 -3.46 0.54 -10.09
N PHE A 85 -3.65 1.74 -10.60
CA PHE A 85 -3.79 2.93 -9.77
C PHE A 85 -4.94 2.81 -8.77
N LYS A 86 -6.09 2.24 -9.22
CA LYS A 86 -7.22 1.97 -8.34
C LYS A 86 -6.84 1.04 -7.19
N ARG A 87 -6.06 -0.01 -7.46
CA ARG A 87 -5.53 -0.91 -6.42
C ARG A 87 -4.60 -0.19 -5.45
N TRP A 88 -3.78 0.74 -5.94
CA TRP A 88 -2.83 1.46 -5.09
C TRP A 88 -3.52 2.30 -4.01
N TYR A 89 -4.50 3.12 -4.39
CA TYR A 89 -5.19 3.96 -3.41
C TYR A 89 -6.24 3.21 -2.58
N SER A 90 -6.69 2.03 -3.01
CA SER A 90 -7.59 1.17 -2.22
C SER A 90 -6.84 0.18 -1.31
N GLY A 91 -5.54 -0.01 -1.50
CA GLY A 91 -4.73 -1.01 -0.78
C GLY A 91 -4.96 -2.45 -1.24
N ASN A 92 -5.74 -2.68 -2.30
CA ASN A 92 -6.04 -4.01 -2.80
C ASN A 92 -4.84 -4.62 -3.53
N VAL A 93 -4.49 -5.85 -3.16
CA VAL A 93 -3.43 -6.61 -3.83
C VAL A 93 -3.96 -7.19 -5.15
N GLU A 94 -3.14 -7.13 -6.20
CA GLU A 94 -3.45 -7.75 -7.49
C GLU A 94 -3.63 -9.27 -7.30
N GLU A 95 -4.73 -9.80 -7.82
CA GLU A 95 -5.13 -11.19 -7.59
C GLU A 95 -4.04 -12.23 -7.93
N LYS A 96 -3.22 -11.99 -8.97
CA LYS A 96 -2.15 -12.91 -9.38
C LYS A 96 -1.05 -13.05 -8.32
N TYR A 97 -0.92 -12.09 -7.38
CA TYR A 97 0.06 -12.11 -6.29
C TYR A 97 -0.52 -12.59 -4.97
N ILE A 98 -1.83 -12.87 -4.87
CA ILE A 98 -2.42 -13.47 -3.68
C ILE A 98 -1.88 -14.89 -3.52
N TYR A 99 -1.07 -15.10 -2.49
CA TYR A 99 -0.48 -16.41 -2.21
C TYR A 99 -1.40 -17.22 -1.30
N TYR A 100 -2.33 -17.95 -1.91
CA TYR A 100 -3.37 -18.71 -1.21
C TYR A 100 -2.82 -19.82 -0.30
N PHE A 101 -1.64 -20.35 -0.60
CA PHE A 101 -1.00 -21.43 0.14
C PHE A 101 -0.86 -21.17 1.65
N LYS A 102 -0.58 -19.93 2.04
CA LYS A 102 -0.41 -19.53 3.45
C LYS A 102 -1.70 -19.01 4.12
N LYS A 103 -2.80 -18.89 3.38
CA LYS A 103 -4.04 -18.36 3.92
C LYS A 103 -4.62 -19.32 4.98
N ASN A 104 -4.85 -18.80 6.18
CA ASN A 104 -5.54 -19.52 7.24
C ASN A 104 -7.06 -19.41 7.07
N PRO A 105 -7.83 -20.42 7.53
CA PRO A 105 -9.29 -20.31 7.61
C PRO A 105 -9.71 -19.10 8.47
N PRO A 106 -10.84 -18.45 8.15
CA PRO A 106 -11.35 -17.35 8.97
C PRO A 106 -11.74 -17.85 10.36
N THR A 107 -11.50 -17.02 11.37
CA THR A 107 -11.90 -17.25 12.76
C THR A 107 -12.91 -16.21 13.19
N PRO A 108 -13.81 -16.49 14.16
CA PRO A 108 -14.82 -15.55 14.65
C PRO A 108 -14.23 -14.56 15.66
N GLU A 109 -13.02 -14.03 15.41
CA GLU A 109 -12.35 -13.07 16.26
C GLU A 109 -12.84 -11.64 16.02
N PHE A 110 -13.03 -10.87 17.08
CA PHE A 110 -13.27 -9.42 17.05
C PHE A 110 -12.04 -8.64 17.50
N ILE A 111 -11.25 -9.23 18.40
CA ILE A 111 -10.09 -8.61 19.01
C ILE A 111 -8.91 -9.56 18.83
N ASN A 112 -7.80 -9.02 18.32
CA ASN A 112 -6.53 -9.71 18.20
C ASN A 112 -5.44 -8.85 18.85
N ILE A 113 -4.81 -9.37 19.89
CA ILE A 113 -3.73 -8.69 20.64
C ILE A 113 -2.44 -9.45 20.36
N ARG A 114 -1.42 -8.75 19.88
CA ARG A 114 -0.10 -9.32 19.65
C ARG A 114 0.87 -8.93 20.75
N ILE A 115 1.62 -9.89 21.25
CA ILE A 115 2.51 -9.75 22.39
C ILE A 115 3.89 -10.31 22.03
N SER A 116 4.94 -9.51 22.20
CA SER A 116 6.30 -10.00 22.09
C SER A 116 6.71 -10.70 23.38
N LEU A 117 7.09 -11.97 23.30
CA LEU A 117 7.59 -12.71 24.47
C LEU A 117 8.99 -12.26 24.92
N LYS A 118 9.72 -11.50 24.07
CA LYS A 118 11.05 -10.97 24.39
C LYS A 118 10.98 -9.67 25.19
N ASP A 119 9.91 -8.91 25.03
CA ASP A 119 9.69 -7.68 25.77
C ASP A 119 8.91 -7.99 27.04
N SER A 120 9.35 -7.43 28.17
CA SER A 120 8.59 -7.58 29.42
C SER A 120 7.14 -7.13 29.23
N LEU A 121 6.17 -7.79 29.86
CA LEU A 121 4.73 -7.50 29.79
C LEU A 121 4.35 -6.02 29.99
N LYS A 122 5.28 -5.21 30.50
CA LYS A 122 5.11 -3.75 30.68
C LYS A 122 5.03 -2.96 29.37
N ASN A 123 5.48 -3.53 28.23
CA ASN A 123 5.52 -2.86 26.93
C ASN A 123 4.46 -3.36 25.95
N VAL A 124 3.46 -4.10 26.42
CA VAL A 124 2.33 -4.53 25.60
C VAL A 124 1.51 -3.30 25.22
N LYS A 125 1.59 -2.90 23.96
CA LYS A 125 0.71 -1.88 23.39
C LYS A 125 -0.36 -2.61 22.58
N PRO A 126 -1.56 -2.84 23.13
CA PRO A 126 -2.64 -3.43 22.36
C PRO A 126 -2.99 -2.47 21.23
N GLN A 127 -2.84 -2.92 20.00
CA GLN A 127 -3.24 -2.16 18.82
C GLN A 127 -4.66 -2.55 18.47
N PHE A 128 -5.64 -1.79 18.96
CA PHE A 128 -7.06 -2.04 18.70
C PHE A 128 -7.54 -1.50 17.36
N LEU A 129 -6.82 -0.53 16.77
CA LEU A 129 -7.18 0.10 15.52
C LEU A 129 -6.03 -0.01 14.53
N PRO A 130 -6.32 -0.16 13.22
CA PRO A 130 -5.31 -0.09 12.19
C PRO A 130 -4.63 1.28 12.22
N THR A 131 -3.34 1.33 11.89
CA THR A 131 -2.56 2.58 11.83
C THR A 131 -2.96 3.48 10.66
N SER A 132 -3.62 2.91 9.66
CA SER A 132 -4.13 3.59 8.48
C SER A 132 -5.29 2.82 7.89
N ILE A 133 -6.19 3.53 7.19
CA ILE A 133 -7.32 2.92 6.47
C ILE A 133 -6.82 2.13 5.26
N VAL A 134 -5.85 2.68 4.53
CA VAL A 134 -5.26 2.04 3.36
C VAL A 134 -4.01 1.26 3.78
N ASP A 135 -3.99 -0.04 3.43
CA ASP A 135 -2.83 -0.89 3.66
C ASP A 135 -1.67 -0.45 2.74
N PRO A 136 -0.48 -0.16 3.29
CA PRO A 136 0.66 0.32 2.52
C PRO A 136 1.32 -0.75 1.65
N ILE A 137 0.99 -2.03 1.81
CA ILE A 137 1.65 -3.16 1.15
C ILE A 137 1.74 -2.97 -0.37
N GLN A 138 0.59 -2.70 -1.01
CA GLN A 138 0.57 -2.50 -2.46
C GLN A 138 1.38 -1.26 -2.88
N MET A 139 1.28 -0.19 -2.12
CA MET A 139 1.93 1.08 -2.43
C MET A 139 3.45 1.00 -2.31
N ASN A 140 3.98 0.28 -1.31
CA ASN A 140 5.42 0.13 -1.11
C ASN A 140 6.13 -0.43 -2.35
N ILE A 141 5.61 -1.53 -2.91
CA ILE A 141 6.23 -2.18 -4.06
C ILE A 141 6.01 -1.41 -5.37
N VAL A 142 4.86 -0.75 -5.50
CA VAL A 142 4.53 0.04 -6.69
C VAL A 142 5.40 1.29 -6.77
N PHE A 143 5.65 1.96 -5.65
CA PHE A 143 6.51 3.15 -5.63
C PHE A 143 7.96 2.80 -5.98
N LEU A 144 8.48 1.64 -5.53
CA LEU A 144 9.76 1.14 -6.02
C LEU A 144 9.74 0.97 -7.55
N GLN A 145 8.71 0.30 -8.09
CA GLN A 145 8.60 0.07 -9.53
C GLN A 145 8.47 1.36 -10.33
N LEU A 146 7.67 2.31 -9.84
CA LEU A 146 7.38 3.54 -10.56
C LEU A 146 8.55 4.53 -10.54
N PHE A 147 9.22 4.68 -9.41
CA PHE A 147 10.20 5.72 -9.16
C PHE A 147 11.66 5.24 -9.15
N GLY A 148 11.90 3.94 -8.97
CA GLY A 148 13.25 3.42 -8.76
C GLY A 148 14.22 3.67 -9.91
N GLN A 149 13.78 3.57 -11.17
CA GLN A 149 14.62 3.86 -12.34
C GLN A 149 14.99 5.35 -12.42
N ALA A 150 14.04 6.25 -12.15
CA ALA A 150 14.29 7.68 -12.13
C ALA A 150 15.20 8.08 -10.95
N THR A 151 15.02 7.47 -9.78
CA THR A 151 15.92 7.62 -8.63
C THR A 151 17.37 7.23 -8.99
N ALA A 152 17.54 6.09 -9.66
CA ALA A 152 18.85 5.63 -10.12
C ALA A 152 19.47 6.57 -11.16
N ALA A 153 18.73 6.93 -12.20
CA ALA A 153 19.21 7.79 -13.29
C ALA A 153 19.59 9.19 -12.80
N SER A 154 18.85 9.73 -11.83
CA SER A 154 19.15 11.03 -11.21
C SER A 154 20.23 10.96 -10.13
N LYS A 155 20.77 9.77 -9.82
CA LYS A 155 21.73 9.55 -8.70
C LYS A 155 21.20 10.13 -7.40
N THR A 156 19.92 9.91 -7.14
CA THR A 156 19.19 10.42 -5.97
C THR A 156 19.10 11.95 -5.85
N ASN A 157 19.49 12.73 -6.85
CA ASN A 157 19.40 14.19 -6.88
C ASN A 157 18.22 14.62 -7.78
N PHE A 158 17.20 15.23 -7.21
CA PHE A 158 16.00 15.62 -7.96
C PHE A 158 16.23 16.79 -8.94
N ASP A 159 17.37 17.46 -8.85
CA ASP A 159 17.78 18.45 -9.87
C ASP A 159 18.26 17.78 -11.17
N SER A 160 18.58 16.50 -11.14
CA SER A 160 19.01 15.69 -12.28
C SER A 160 17.90 14.89 -12.94
N LEU A 161 16.65 15.05 -12.51
CA LEU A 161 15.48 14.50 -13.20
C LEU A 161 15.27 15.16 -14.57
N TYR A 162 14.39 14.63 -15.38
CA TYR A 162 14.01 15.24 -16.66
C TYR A 162 13.63 16.73 -16.52
N ILE A 163 12.92 17.05 -15.41
CA ILE A 163 12.71 18.42 -14.94
C ILE A 163 13.06 18.46 -13.45
N PRO A 164 13.92 19.41 -12.99
CA PRO A 164 14.22 19.60 -11.58
C PRO A 164 12.97 19.73 -10.71
N PHE A 165 12.94 19.00 -9.60
CA PHE A 165 11.73 18.81 -8.81
C PHE A 165 11.95 19.08 -7.32
N ARG A 166 10.93 19.63 -6.67
CA ARG A 166 10.82 19.71 -5.20
C ARG A 166 9.52 19.07 -4.75
N CYS A 167 9.66 18.16 -3.80
CA CYS A 167 8.56 17.46 -3.17
C CYS A 167 8.39 17.96 -1.73
N ILE A 168 7.18 18.27 -1.32
CA ILE A 168 6.90 18.81 0.02
C ILE A 168 6.24 17.74 0.88
N ALA A 169 6.84 17.46 2.03
CA ALA A 169 6.29 16.66 3.10
C ALA A 169 6.20 17.48 4.40
N SER A 170 5.79 16.88 5.50
CA SER A 170 5.63 17.54 6.79
C SER A 170 6.33 16.78 7.92
N ASP A 171 7.14 17.51 8.69
CA ASP A 171 7.68 17.11 9.98
C ASP A 171 6.70 17.58 11.07
N VAL A 172 5.79 16.69 11.48
CA VAL A 172 4.72 17.03 12.44
C VAL A 172 5.28 17.25 13.84
N TYR A 173 6.39 16.59 14.19
CA TYR A 173 7.04 16.76 15.49
C TYR A 173 7.62 18.17 15.65
N ASN A 174 8.35 18.66 14.65
CA ASN A 174 8.96 19.99 14.67
C ASN A 174 8.04 21.08 14.05
N LYS A 175 6.82 20.72 13.60
CA LYS A 175 5.80 21.63 13.04
C LYS A 175 6.33 22.47 11.87
N ARG A 176 6.97 21.81 10.90
CA ARG A 176 7.58 22.50 9.73
C ARG A 176 7.40 21.69 8.45
N PRO A 177 7.41 22.34 7.28
CA PRO A 177 7.50 21.64 6.01
C PRO A 177 8.88 21.01 5.84
N LEU A 178 8.93 19.84 5.18
CA LEU A 178 10.13 19.18 4.70
C LEU A 178 10.23 19.39 3.19
N ILE A 179 11.31 20.03 2.74
CA ILE A 179 11.57 20.25 1.32
C ILE A 179 12.50 19.14 0.84
N LEU A 180 11.95 18.15 0.16
CA LEU A 180 12.66 16.98 -0.34
C LEU A 180 13.20 17.27 -1.74
N LYS A 181 14.54 17.16 -1.87
CA LYS A 181 15.29 17.47 -3.10
C LYS A 181 16.30 16.38 -3.49
N LYS A 182 16.41 15.35 -2.67
CA LYS A 182 17.32 14.22 -2.84
C LYS A 182 16.83 13.00 -2.08
N GLY A 183 17.40 11.84 -2.36
CA GLY A 183 17.04 10.56 -1.75
C GLY A 183 16.22 9.68 -2.71
N ASP A 184 15.48 8.73 -2.18
CA ASP A 184 14.56 7.94 -2.97
C ASP A 184 13.35 8.80 -3.35
N LEU A 185 13.06 8.88 -4.67
CA LEU A 185 11.96 9.70 -5.18
C LEU A 185 10.60 9.11 -4.79
N GLY A 186 10.51 7.79 -4.74
CA GLY A 186 9.29 7.09 -4.30
C GLY A 186 8.96 7.40 -2.85
N ASP A 187 9.96 7.35 -1.97
CA ASP A 187 9.78 7.71 -0.56
C ASP A 187 9.38 9.18 -0.39
N ALA A 188 10.00 10.08 -1.15
CA ALA A 188 9.68 11.50 -1.10
C ALA A 188 8.22 11.78 -1.49
N VAL A 189 7.77 11.19 -2.61
CA VAL A 189 6.38 11.33 -3.09
C VAL A 189 5.41 10.65 -2.12
N ARG A 190 5.78 9.48 -1.59
CA ARG A 190 5.00 8.77 -0.59
C ARG A 190 4.82 9.58 0.69
N ALA A 191 5.89 10.19 1.20
CA ALA A 191 5.80 11.08 2.36
C ALA A 191 4.85 12.24 2.11
N SER A 192 4.97 12.86 0.93
CA SER A 192 4.15 14.01 0.53
C SER A 192 2.65 13.72 0.48
N MET A 193 2.25 12.47 0.24
CA MET A 193 0.84 12.05 0.17
C MET A 193 0.33 11.31 1.40
N SER A 194 1.16 11.13 2.44
CA SER A 194 0.80 10.37 3.64
C SER A 194 -0.13 11.17 4.56
N PHE A 195 -1.38 11.38 4.12
CA PHE A 195 -2.41 12.02 4.92
C PHE A 195 -2.74 11.17 6.16
N PRO A 196 -2.71 11.77 7.37
CA PRO A 196 -2.97 11.06 8.62
C PRO A 196 -4.29 10.30 8.61
N ALA A 197 -4.30 9.12 9.22
CA ALA A 197 -5.37 8.14 9.24
C ALA A 197 -5.67 7.45 7.88
N MET A 198 -5.50 8.11 6.74
CA MET A 198 -5.70 7.48 5.42
C MET A 198 -4.52 6.60 5.03
N PHE A 199 -3.31 7.17 5.07
CA PHE A 199 -2.07 6.50 4.67
C PHE A 199 -1.07 6.47 5.81
N LYS A 200 -0.33 5.38 5.92
CA LYS A 200 0.73 5.24 6.91
C LYS A 200 1.88 6.19 6.58
N PRO A 201 2.37 6.99 7.57
CA PRO A 201 3.55 7.83 7.36
C PRO A 201 4.79 7.00 7.08
N ILE A 202 5.79 7.62 6.45
CA ILE A 202 7.08 7.01 6.13
C ILE A 202 8.20 7.74 6.85
N GLU A 203 9.26 7.01 7.22
CA GLU A 203 10.45 7.59 7.83
C GLU A 203 11.45 8.02 6.75
N ILE A 204 11.83 9.30 6.77
CA ILE A 204 12.88 9.88 5.92
C ILE A 204 13.91 10.54 6.82
N ASP A 205 15.16 10.12 6.74
CA ASP A 205 16.27 10.65 7.55
C ASP A 205 15.91 10.69 9.06
N SER A 206 15.31 9.62 9.58
CA SER A 206 14.84 9.49 10.97
C SER A 206 13.71 10.46 11.37
N ILE A 207 13.06 11.10 10.40
CA ILE A 207 11.88 11.93 10.60
C ILE A 207 10.65 11.17 10.09
N LEU A 208 9.65 11.00 10.95
CA LEU A 208 8.37 10.45 10.52
C LEU A 208 7.60 11.52 9.74
N ALA A 209 7.61 11.37 8.42
CA ALA A 209 7.07 12.34 7.48
C ALA A 209 5.61 12.05 7.12
N TYR A 210 4.84 13.11 7.04
CA TYR A 210 3.42 13.11 6.70
C TYR A 210 3.15 13.99 5.48
N ASP A 211 1.88 14.02 5.03
CA ASP A 211 1.42 14.83 3.90
C ASP A 211 1.88 16.28 4.02
N GLY A 212 2.51 16.77 2.94
CA GLY A 212 3.03 18.13 2.89
C GLY A 212 1.98 19.22 3.02
N GLY A 213 0.73 18.88 2.70
CA GLY A 213 -0.41 19.80 2.83
C GLY A 213 -0.66 20.26 4.26
N ILE A 214 -0.17 19.55 5.28
CA ILE A 214 -0.31 19.97 6.67
C ILE A 214 0.31 21.35 6.92
N TYR A 215 1.48 21.66 6.32
CA TYR A 215 2.20 22.91 6.56
C TYR A 215 2.43 23.75 5.31
N ASN A 216 2.44 23.17 4.10
CA ASN A 216 2.64 23.90 2.85
C ASN A 216 1.98 23.20 1.67
N ASN A 217 0.68 23.41 1.52
CA ASN A 217 -0.11 22.76 0.47
C ASN A 217 0.07 23.40 -0.93
N PHE A 218 0.63 24.61 -1.01
CA PHE A 218 0.87 25.31 -2.28
C PHE A 218 2.25 25.98 -2.26
N PRO A 219 3.34 25.25 -2.66
CA PRO A 219 4.71 25.61 -2.36
C PRO A 219 5.32 26.67 -3.29
N VAL A 220 4.64 27.81 -3.48
CA VAL A 220 5.15 28.98 -4.26
C VAL A 220 6.45 29.51 -3.66
N ASN A 221 6.52 29.62 -2.34
CA ASN A 221 7.71 30.06 -1.63
C ASN A 221 8.91 29.13 -1.92
N VAL A 222 8.69 27.81 -1.94
CA VAL A 222 9.76 26.83 -2.25
C VAL A 222 10.23 26.98 -3.69
N MET A 223 9.32 27.15 -4.65
CA MET A 223 9.66 27.40 -6.05
C MET A 223 10.50 28.67 -6.19
N ARG A 224 10.03 29.77 -5.63
CA ARG A 224 10.71 31.07 -5.67
C ARG A 224 12.11 30.99 -5.05
N ASP A 225 12.20 30.45 -3.83
CA ASP A 225 13.43 30.52 -3.02
C ASP A 225 14.48 29.47 -3.41
N THR A 226 14.07 28.41 -4.14
CA THR A 226 14.99 27.33 -4.56
C THR A 226 15.46 27.48 -6.00
N PHE A 227 14.55 27.78 -6.91
CA PHE A 227 14.81 27.75 -8.35
C PHE A 227 14.91 29.14 -8.98
N HIS A 228 14.40 30.17 -8.32
CA HIS A 228 14.40 31.55 -8.81
C HIS A 228 13.93 31.66 -10.27
N PRO A 229 12.76 31.09 -10.64
CA PRO A 229 12.24 31.19 -12.00
C PRO A 229 11.85 32.63 -12.34
N ASP A 230 11.90 33.00 -13.63
CA ASP A 230 11.47 34.30 -14.11
C ASP A 230 9.95 34.49 -13.99
N ILE A 231 9.21 33.38 -14.11
CA ILE A 231 7.75 33.36 -13.96
C ILE A 231 7.27 32.02 -13.38
N ILE A 232 6.23 32.10 -12.56
CA ILE A 232 5.61 30.92 -11.95
C ILE A 232 4.21 30.74 -12.54
N ILE A 233 3.88 29.52 -12.95
CA ILE A 233 2.50 29.07 -13.18
C ILE A 233 2.06 28.30 -11.95
N GLY A 234 1.07 28.82 -11.24
CA GLY A 234 0.51 28.20 -10.05
C GLY A 234 -0.83 27.51 -10.34
N SER A 235 -0.97 26.24 -9.98
CA SER A 235 -2.23 25.50 -10.02
C SER A 235 -2.68 25.15 -8.62
N ALA A 236 -3.68 25.88 -8.12
CA ALA A 236 -4.26 25.69 -6.79
C ALA A 236 -5.63 25.01 -6.89
N VAL A 237 -5.64 23.67 -6.81
CA VAL A 237 -6.87 22.84 -6.88
C VAL A 237 -7.55 22.66 -5.54
N SER A 238 -6.96 23.15 -4.47
CA SER A 238 -7.52 23.20 -3.11
C SER A 238 -7.63 24.62 -2.60
N ALA A 239 -8.45 24.78 -1.59
CA ALA A 239 -8.55 25.98 -0.77
C ALA A 239 -8.43 25.57 0.71
N ASN A 240 -8.26 26.53 1.60
CA ASN A 240 -8.31 26.25 3.03
C ASN A 240 -9.67 25.62 3.40
N PRO A 241 -9.68 24.62 4.30
CA PRO A 241 -10.92 23.95 4.71
C PRO A 241 -11.97 24.95 5.17
N GLY A 242 -13.21 24.75 4.72
CA GLY A 242 -14.37 25.49 5.19
C GLY A 242 -14.80 25.06 6.61
N LYS A 243 -15.93 25.57 7.08
CA LYS A 243 -16.50 25.12 8.36
C LYS A 243 -16.81 23.62 8.31
N PRO A 244 -16.36 22.82 9.30
CA PRO A 244 -16.62 21.40 9.32
C PRO A 244 -18.12 21.09 9.41
N LYS A 245 -18.56 20.03 8.74
CA LYS A 245 -19.95 19.53 8.80
C LYS A 245 -20.01 18.34 9.75
N GLU A 246 -21.14 18.16 10.47
CA GLU A 246 -21.30 17.13 11.52
C GLU A 246 -21.09 15.71 10.98
N GLY A 247 -21.53 15.38 9.79
CA GLY A 247 -21.40 14.04 9.18
C GLY A 247 -20.11 13.82 8.39
N ASP A 248 -19.23 14.82 8.26
CA ASP A 248 -18.00 14.73 7.45
C ASP A 248 -16.76 14.56 8.34
N ILE A 249 -16.47 13.31 8.71
CA ILE A 249 -15.33 12.98 9.56
C ILE A 249 -13.99 13.39 8.91
N MET A 250 -13.85 13.21 7.59
CA MET A 250 -12.61 13.57 6.90
C MET A 250 -12.40 15.08 6.86
N GLY A 251 -13.43 15.85 6.57
CA GLY A 251 -13.37 17.32 6.61
C GLY A 251 -13.13 17.85 8.04
N GLN A 252 -13.62 17.17 9.06
CA GLN A 252 -13.30 17.49 10.46
C GLN A 252 -11.83 17.24 10.78
N LEU A 253 -11.28 16.09 10.38
CA LEU A 253 -9.85 15.76 10.54
C LEU A 253 -8.97 16.74 9.76
N GLU A 254 -9.35 17.08 8.53
CA GLU A 254 -8.65 18.07 7.71
C GLU A 254 -8.59 19.42 8.44
N ASN A 255 -9.71 19.90 8.98
CA ASN A 255 -9.77 21.15 9.76
C ASN A 255 -8.91 21.12 11.03
N MET A 256 -8.73 19.95 11.65
CA MET A 256 -7.94 19.80 12.87
C MET A 256 -6.43 19.72 12.60
N ILE A 257 -6.04 19.16 11.45
CA ILE A 257 -4.65 18.82 11.14
C ILE A 257 -4.00 19.84 10.23
N MET A 258 -4.73 20.30 9.18
CA MET A 258 -4.18 21.20 8.17
C MET A 258 -4.05 22.61 8.69
N GLN A 259 -2.88 23.21 8.52
CA GLN A 259 -2.70 24.63 8.76
C GLN A 259 -3.20 25.45 7.57
N LYS A 260 -3.52 26.72 7.83
CA LYS A 260 -3.91 27.64 6.76
C LYS A 260 -2.74 27.83 5.79
N THR A 261 -2.97 27.47 4.55
CA THR A 261 -2.03 27.67 3.44
C THR A 261 -2.28 29.01 2.77
N ASP A 262 -1.22 29.71 2.41
CA ASP A 262 -1.29 30.85 1.51
C ASP A 262 -1.36 30.36 0.06
N TYR A 263 -2.53 30.46 -0.55
CA TYR A 263 -2.77 30.10 -1.95
C TYR A 263 -2.57 31.30 -2.90
N SER A 264 -1.99 32.39 -2.44
CA SER A 264 -1.73 33.55 -3.29
C SER A 264 -0.48 33.36 -4.14
N LEU A 265 -0.50 33.95 -5.31
CA LEU A 265 0.66 34.15 -6.18
C LEU A 265 0.59 35.59 -6.70
N PRO A 266 1.49 36.49 -6.26
CA PRO A 266 1.50 37.86 -6.74
C PRO A 266 1.62 37.92 -8.28
N ASP A 267 0.88 38.80 -8.90
CA ASP A 267 0.89 38.98 -10.37
C ASP A 267 2.30 39.28 -10.91
N SER A 268 3.13 39.97 -10.13
CA SER A 268 4.54 40.21 -10.50
C SER A 268 5.37 38.94 -10.61
N LEU A 269 5.01 37.88 -9.90
CA LEU A 269 5.76 36.60 -9.88
C LEU A 269 5.19 35.57 -10.85
N GLY A 270 3.91 35.66 -11.22
CA GLY A 270 3.36 34.59 -12.03
C GLY A 270 1.88 34.67 -12.35
N ILE A 271 1.34 33.54 -12.77
CA ILE A 271 -0.03 33.35 -13.19
C ILE A 271 -0.65 32.28 -12.30
N LEU A 272 -1.74 32.62 -11.62
CA LEU A 272 -2.45 31.71 -10.71
C LEU A 272 -3.73 31.17 -11.36
N MET A 273 -3.86 29.86 -11.38
CA MET A 273 -5.10 29.16 -11.71
C MET A 273 -5.71 28.61 -10.43
N THR A 274 -6.91 29.06 -10.10
CA THR A 274 -7.69 28.57 -8.96
C THR A 274 -8.96 27.88 -9.46
N PHE A 275 -9.42 26.92 -8.68
CA PHE A 275 -10.57 26.08 -8.98
C PHE A 275 -11.51 26.04 -7.79
N LYS A 276 -12.79 25.88 -8.06
CA LYS A 276 -13.82 25.63 -7.06
C LYS A 276 -14.48 24.29 -7.38
N TYR A 277 -14.54 23.42 -6.40
CA TYR A 277 -15.20 22.12 -6.50
C TYR A 277 -16.21 22.02 -5.38
N ASP A 278 -17.49 21.92 -5.72
CA ASP A 278 -18.56 21.90 -4.74
C ASP A 278 -18.85 20.49 -4.19
N ASP A 279 -18.49 19.45 -4.94
CA ASP A 279 -18.91 18.06 -4.71
C ASP A 279 -17.82 17.00 -4.99
N VAL A 280 -16.54 17.39 -4.97
CA VAL A 280 -15.42 16.46 -5.19
C VAL A 280 -14.74 16.10 -3.88
N ASN A 281 -14.79 14.82 -3.50
CA ASN A 281 -14.10 14.28 -2.33
C ASN A 281 -12.65 13.94 -2.64
N LEU A 282 -11.84 13.75 -1.57
CA LEU A 282 -10.40 13.45 -1.70
C LEU A 282 -10.10 12.16 -2.49
N MET A 283 -11.02 11.18 -2.51
CA MET A 283 -10.84 9.86 -3.12
C MET A 283 -11.66 9.66 -4.41
N ASP A 284 -12.24 10.70 -4.98
CA ASP A 284 -13.09 10.62 -6.19
C ASP A 284 -12.27 10.48 -7.50
N PHE A 285 -11.27 9.60 -7.48
CA PHE A 285 -10.37 9.37 -8.63
C PHE A 285 -11.08 8.82 -9.88
N GLN A 286 -12.26 8.24 -9.73
CA GLN A 286 -13.11 7.79 -10.85
C GLN A 286 -13.62 8.95 -11.71
N ARG A 287 -13.58 10.20 -11.23
CA ARG A 287 -13.96 11.41 -11.97
C ARG A 287 -12.80 11.97 -12.81
N PHE A 288 -11.87 11.13 -13.22
CA PHE A 288 -10.67 11.56 -13.93
C PHE A 288 -10.97 12.48 -15.12
N ASP A 289 -11.84 12.04 -16.04
CA ASP A 289 -12.11 12.77 -17.29
C ASP A 289 -12.66 14.17 -17.02
N GLU A 290 -13.59 14.27 -16.08
CA GLU A 290 -14.17 15.53 -15.68
C GLU A 290 -13.12 16.49 -15.10
N LEU A 291 -12.31 16.00 -14.14
CA LEU A 291 -11.31 16.84 -13.47
C LEU A 291 -10.17 17.26 -14.40
N HIS A 292 -9.73 16.33 -15.28
CA HIS A 292 -8.78 16.64 -16.33
C HIS A 292 -9.30 17.75 -17.25
N ASP A 293 -10.56 17.63 -17.72
CA ASP A 293 -11.15 18.59 -18.64
C ASP A 293 -11.34 19.98 -18.02
N ILE A 294 -11.68 20.04 -16.73
CA ILE A 294 -11.73 21.31 -15.98
C ILE A 294 -10.37 22.00 -16.03
N GLY A 295 -9.28 21.26 -15.78
CA GLY A 295 -7.92 21.80 -15.82
C GLY A 295 -7.51 22.26 -17.23
N TYR A 296 -7.78 21.43 -18.23
CA TYR A 296 -7.46 21.72 -19.61
C TYR A 296 -8.19 23.00 -20.09
N LYS A 297 -9.50 23.06 -19.91
CA LYS A 297 -10.32 24.22 -20.30
C LYS A 297 -9.84 25.51 -19.62
N ARG A 298 -9.58 25.43 -18.32
CA ARG A 298 -9.09 26.61 -17.57
C ARG A 298 -7.74 27.11 -18.07
N ALA A 299 -6.82 26.20 -18.38
CA ALA A 299 -5.52 26.58 -18.93
C ALA A 299 -5.65 27.17 -20.34
N ILE A 300 -6.55 26.68 -21.19
CA ILE A 300 -6.83 27.27 -22.52
C ILE A 300 -7.46 28.65 -22.41
N GLU A 301 -8.42 28.86 -21.50
CA GLU A 301 -9.01 30.20 -21.24
C GLU A 301 -7.94 31.23 -20.85
N MET A 302 -6.91 30.81 -20.12
CA MET A 302 -5.83 31.68 -19.69
C MET A 302 -4.64 31.73 -20.66
N MET A 303 -4.71 31.01 -21.78
CA MET A 303 -3.54 30.78 -22.65
C MET A 303 -3.00 32.07 -23.27
N ASP A 304 -3.85 33.02 -23.63
CA ASP A 304 -3.41 34.33 -24.16
C ASP A 304 -2.65 35.11 -23.09
N SER A 305 -3.13 35.13 -21.85
CA SER A 305 -2.43 35.72 -20.73
C SER A 305 -1.09 35.02 -20.44
N ILE A 306 -1.05 33.71 -20.53
CA ILE A 306 0.19 32.93 -20.36
C ILE A 306 1.18 33.29 -21.48
N LYS A 307 0.72 33.29 -22.73
CA LYS A 307 1.55 33.60 -23.91
C LYS A 307 2.06 35.04 -23.94
N SER A 308 1.31 35.98 -23.38
CA SER A 308 1.74 37.39 -23.29
C SER A 308 2.89 37.62 -22.31
N ARG A 309 3.03 36.72 -21.31
CA ARG A 309 4.05 36.83 -20.25
C ARG A 309 5.21 35.87 -20.45
N ILE A 310 4.98 34.72 -21.07
CA ILE A 310 6.01 33.73 -21.39
C ILE A 310 6.25 33.80 -22.88
N HIS A 311 7.41 34.33 -23.27
CA HIS A 311 7.75 34.53 -24.68
C HIS A 311 8.52 33.36 -25.28
N ARG A 312 9.21 32.57 -24.45
CA ARG A 312 9.90 31.37 -24.88
C ARG A 312 8.90 30.28 -25.28
N ARG A 313 9.20 29.56 -26.36
CA ARG A 313 8.39 28.44 -26.83
C ARG A 313 9.26 27.19 -26.99
N ILE A 314 8.65 26.04 -26.82
CA ILE A 314 9.22 24.73 -27.08
C ILE A 314 8.22 23.94 -27.94
N THR A 315 8.70 23.31 -29.02
CA THR A 315 7.79 22.52 -29.87
C THR A 315 7.50 21.15 -29.24
N PRO A 316 6.34 20.54 -29.54
CA PRO A 316 6.05 19.17 -29.08
C PRO A 316 7.12 18.16 -29.47
N GLU A 317 7.73 18.30 -30.66
CA GLU A 317 8.82 17.45 -31.12
C GLU A 317 10.06 17.60 -30.25
N GLN A 318 10.42 18.83 -29.87
CA GLN A 318 11.56 19.07 -28.97
C GLN A 318 11.31 18.44 -27.59
N VAL A 319 10.10 18.56 -27.07
CA VAL A 319 9.70 17.92 -25.79
C VAL A 319 9.81 16.41 -25.92
N LYS A 320 9.28 15.83 -27.01
CA LYS A 320 9.32 14.39 -27.29
C LYS A 320 10.75 13.88 -27.37
N VAL A 321 11.61 14.55 -28.14
CA VAL A 321 13.03 14.16 -28.29
C VAL A 321 13.76 14.21 -26.97
N LYS A 322 13.61 15.29 -26.19
CA LYS A 322 14.22 15.44 -24.87
C LYS A 322 13.74 14.35 -23.90
N ARG A 323 12.43 14.04 -23.93
CA ARG A 323 11.81 13.00 -23.10
C ARG A 323 12.33 11.61 -23.45
N LEU A 324 12.41 11.28 -24.75
CA LEU A 324 12.95 10.00 -25.21
C LEU A 324 14.43 9.85 -24.83
N ALA A 325 15.24 10.90 -25.01
CA ALA A 325 16.64 10.89 -24.61
C ALA A 325 16.82 10.67 -23.10
N TYR A 326 15.96 11.24 -22.26
CA TYR A 326 15.99 10.96 -20.82
C TYR A 326 15.60 9.51 -20.51
N LYS A 327 14.50 9.03 -21.12
CA LYS A 327 14.01 7.66 -20.89
C LYS A 327 14.97 6.58 -21.36
N SER A 328 15.72 6.83 -22.45
CA SER A 328 16.73 5.88 -22.92
C SER A 328 17.92 5.70 -21.99
N ASN A 329 18.12 6.62 -21.04
CA ASN A 329 19.15 6.53 -20.01
C ASN A 329 18.67 5.91 -18.69
N LEU A 330 17.39 5.52 -18.60
CA LEU A 330 16.87 4.84 -17.42
C LEU A 330 17.40 3.39 -17.38
N PRO A 331 18.05 2.95 -16.30
CA PRO A 331 18.57 1.60 -16.22
C PRO A 331 17.43 0.60 -16.02
N ASP A 332 17.49 -0.53 -16.75
CA ASP A 332 16.50 -1.61 -16.63
C ASP A 332 16.55 -2.27 -15.25
N PHE A 333 15.39 -2.65 -14.73
CA PHE A 333 15.31 -3.39 -13.47
C PHE A 333 15.89 -4.82 -13.62
N ARG A 334 17.14 -4.95 -13.21
CA ARG A 334 17.87 -6.21 -13.07
C ARG A 334 18.47 -6.25 -11.68
N PHE A 335 17.92 -7.07 -10.80
CA PHE A 335 18.36 -7.18 -9.40
C PHE A 335 19.36 -8.31 -9.24
N LYS A 336 20.39 -8.11 -8.39
CA LYS A 336 21.44 -9.10 -8.16
C LYS A 336 21.57 -9.49 -6.69
N ARG A 337 21.51 -8.54 -5.79
CA ARG A 337 21.69 -8.75 -4.35
C ARG A 337 20.43 -8.35 -3.59
N VAL A 338 20.16 -9.06 -2.49
CA VAL A 338 19.09 -8.74 -1.55
C VAL A 338 19.72 -8.45 -0.19
N ASN A 339 19.63 -7.20 0.25
CA ASN A 339 20.09 -6.74 1.55
C ASN A 339 18.88 -6.57 2.48
N ILE A 340 18.94 -7.14 3.68
CA ILE A 340 17.80 -7.19 4.58
C ILE A 340 18.17 -6.56 5.92
N THR A 341 17.34 -5.61 6.37
CA THR A 341 17.40 -5.00 7.71
C THR A 341 16.12 -5.30 8.50
N GLY A 342 16.17 -5.18 9.82
CA GLY A 342 15.00 -5.43 10.69
C GLY A 342 14.72 -6.90 10.98
N ALA A 343 15.57 -7.82 10.52
CA ALA A 343 15.46 -9.27 10.73
C ALA A 343 16.77 -9.85 11.30
N ASN A 344 16.68 -10.95 12.05
CA ASN A 344 17.85 -11.70 12.50
C ASN A 344 18.45 -12.56 11.36
N GLU A 345 19.64 -13.13 11.55
CA GLU A 345 20.35 -13.86 10.50
C GLU A 345 19.58 -15.07 9.94
N GLN A 346 18.84 -15.78 10.77
CA GLN A 346 18.04 -16.93 10.33
C GLN A 346 16.83 -16.48 9.49
N GLN A 347 16.19 -15.38 9.91
CA GLN A 347 15.11 -14.75 9.18
C GLN A 347 15.57 -14.16 7.83
N LYS A 348 16.77 -13.55 7.81
CA LYS A 348 17.36 -13.06 6.56
C LYS A 348 17.56 -14.19 5.56
N GLN A 349 18.06 -15.34 6.01
CA GLN A 349 18.24 -16.51 5.13
C GLN A 349 16.90 -17.04 4.59
N TYR A 350 15.85 -17.04 5.42
CA TYR A 350 14.50 -17.39 4.97
C TYR A 350 14.02 -16.44 3.87
N ILE A 351 14.12 -15.13 4.12
CA ILE A 351 13.69 -14.09 3.18
C ILE A 351 14.50 -14.16 1.88
N GLN A 352 15.82 -14.34 1.95
CA GLN A 352 16.68 -14.44 0.77
C GLN A 352 16.31 -15.62 -0.13
N LYS A 353 15.94 -16.79 0.44
CA LYS A 353 15.53 -17.96 -0.32
C LYS A 353 14.29 -17.71 -1.19
N GLU A 354 13.38 -16.82 -0.77
CA GLU A 354 12.18 -16.49 -1.54
C GLU A 354 12.49 -15.72 -2.84
N PHE A 355 13.66 -15.06 -2.93
CA PHE A 355 14.12 -14.35 -4.13
C PHE A 355 14.99 -15.21 -5.07
N HIS A 356 15.56 -16.30 -4.59
CA HIS A 356 16.44 -17.20 -5.36
C HIS A 356 15.74 -18.49 -5.83
N GLU A 357 14.48 -18.38 -6.19
CA GLU A 357 13.66 -19.51 -6.67
C GLU A 357 14.20 -20.10 -8.00
N ASN A 358 14.76 -19.22 -8.85
CA ASN A 358 15.45 -19.58 -10.07
C ASN A 358 16.96 -19.55 -9.84
N ASP A 359 17.72 -20.51 -10.38
CA ASP A 359 19.19 -20.58 -10.27
C ASP A 359 19.89 -19.44 -11.05
N SER A 360 19.22 -18.33 -11.28
CA SER A 360 19.73 -17.15 -11.97
C SER A 360 20.35 -16.18 -10.96
N ASP A 361 21.57 -15.70 -11.26
CA ASP A 361 22.24 -14.67 -10.47
C ASP A 361 21.53 -13.28 -10.54
N VAL A 362 20.58 -13.13 -11.46
CA VAL A 362 19.84 -11.88 -11.69
C VAL A 362 18.35 -12.19 -11.78
N PHE A 363 17.55 -11.40 -11.07
CA PHE A 363 16.09 -11.52 -11.04
C PHE A 363 15.41 -10.22 -11.48
N THR A 364 14.19 -10.36 -11.98
CA THR A 364 13.40 -9.27 -12.58
C THR A 364 12.52 -8.58 -11.53
N MET A 365 11.90 -7.45 -11.90
CA MET A 365 10.90 -6.78 -11.07
C MET A 365 9.67 -7.67 -10.80
N GLU A 366 9.30 -8.54 -11.74
CA GLU A 366 8.21 -9.51 -11.55
C GLU A 366 8.58 -10.57 -10.50
N ASP A 367 9.83 -11.02 -10.47
CA ASP A 367 10.33 -11.94 -9.43
C ASP A 367 10.32 -11.24 -8.06
N VAL A 368 10.73 -9.96 -8.01
CA VAL A 368 10.65 -9.13 -6.79
C VAL A 368 9.22 -9.05 -6.27
N LYS A 369 8.25 -8.76 -7.13
CA LYS A 369 6.84 -8.66 -6.74
C LYS A 369 6.32 -10.00 -6.19
N ARG A 370 6.60 -11.11 -6.87
CA ARG A 370 6.17 -12.45 -6.42
C ARG A 370 6.73 -12.77 -5.05
N ALA A 371 8.04 -12.61 -4.85
CA ALA A 371 8.69 -12.87 -3.56
C ALA A 371 8.15 -11.92 -2.46
N TYR A 372 7.97 -10.65 -2.78
CA TYR A 372 7.44 -9.64 -1.87
C TYR A 372 6.06 -10.02 -1.31
N PHE A 373 5.10 -10.34 -2.18
CA PHE A 373 3.76 -10.71 -1.75
C PHE A 373 3.71 -12.09 -1.07
N ARG A 374 4.59 -13.01 -1.47
CA ARG A 374 4.72 -14.32 -0.82
C ARG A 374 5.23 -14.16 0.61
N LEU A 375 6.22 -13.31 0.84
CA LEU A 375 6.73 -13.00 2.18
C LEU A 375 5.65 -12.34 3.05
N LEU A 376 4.91 -11.39 2.53
CA LEU A 376 3.83 -10.69 3.25
C LEU A 376 2.60 -11.57 3.51
N SER A 377 2.50 -12.73 2.85
CA SER A 377 1.49 -13.73 3.21
C SER A 377 1.83 -14.48 4.51
N ASP A 378 3.04 -14.29 5.05
CA ASP A 378 3.45 -14.82 6.34
C ASP A 378 3.07 -13.83 7.46
N ASN A 379 2.16 -14.22 8.34
CA ASN A 379 1.55 -13.34 9.35
C ASN A 379 2.55 -12.73 10.33
N ILE A 380 3.80 -13.22 10.40
CA ILE A 380 4.85 -12.67 11.26
C ILE A 380 5.60 -11.50 10.59
N ILE A 381 5.44 -11.31 9.29
CA ILE A 381 6.02 -10.17 8.56
C ILE A 381 4.91 -9.14 8.37
N SER A 382 4.98 -8.03 9.10
CA SER A 382 3.93 -7.00 9.04
C SER A 382 4.13 -6.01 7.90
N GLU A 383 5.37 -5.75 7.54
CA GLU A 383 5.69 -4.75 6.53
C GLU A 383 7.06 -5.02 5.91
N ILE A 384 7.15 -4.77 4.63
CA ILE A 384 8.41 -4.71 3.90
C ILE A 384 8.43 -3.40 3.12
N ILE A 385 9.46 -2.57 3.35
CA ILE A 385 9.71 -1.37 2.56
C ILE A 385 10.91 -1.68 1.65
N PRO A 386 10.67 -1.86 0.33
CA PRO A 386 11.70 -2.20 -0.61
C PRO A 386 12.29 -0.96 -1.27
N HIS A 387 13.61 -0.89 -1.42
CA HIS A 387 14.33 0.13 -2.17
C HIS A 387 15.24 -0.52 -3.21
N ALA A 388 15.33 0.10 -4.38
CA ALA A 388 16.23 -0.33 -5.45
C ALA A 388 17.43 0.62 -5.53
N VAL A 389 18.61 0.14 -5.16
CA VAL A 389 19.86 0.91 -5.20
C VAL A 389 20.68 0.46 -6.40
N TYR A 390 20.86 1.35 -7.38
CA TYR A 390 21.59 1.03 -8.60
C TYR A 390 23.11 0.99 -8.37
N ASN A 391 23.72 -0.07 -8.84
CA ASN A 391 25.17 -0.26 -8.83
C ASN A 391 25.73 -0.04 -10.23
N GLU A 392 26.41 1.08 -10.43
CA GLU A 392 26.99 1.46 -11.73
C GLU A 392 28.04 0.46 -12.25
N LYS A 393 28.77 -0.23 -11.35
CA LYS A 393 29.81 -1.19 -11.72
C LYS A 393 29.22 -2.47 -12.32
N ASP A 394 28.16 -2.97 -11.72
CA ASP A 394 27.52 -4.22 -12.12
C ASP A 394 26.38 -3.99 -13.14
N GLN A 395 25.93 -2.74 -13.32
CA GLN A 395 24.74 -2.35 -14.09
C GLN A 395 23.49 -3.13 -13.64
N THR A 396 23.38 -3.33 -12.33
CA THR A 396 22.27 -4.04 -11.67
C THR A 396 21.82 -3.26 -10.44
N TYR A 397 20.68 -3.64 -9.91
CA TYR A 397 20.18 -3.09 -8.65
C TYR A 397 20.47 -4.03 -7.49
N ASP A 398 20.79 -3.45 -6.34
CA ASP A 398 20.68 -4.10 -5.05
C ASP A 398 19.28 -3.82 -4.50
N LEU A 399 18.57 -4.88 -4.14
CA LEU A 399 17.27 -4.80 -3.49
C LEU A 399 17.47 -4.70 -1.98
N ASN A 400 17.23 -3.53 -1.42
CA ASN A 400 17.29 -3.32 0.03
C ASN A 400 15.89 -3.43 0.62
N LEU A 401 15.72 -4.34 1.55
CA LEU A 401 14.45 -4.61 2.22
C LEU A 401 14.55 -4.20 3.70
N GLN A 402 13.74 -3.24 4.09
CA GLN A 402 13.50 -2.94 5.49
C GLN A 402 12.28 -3.73 5.95
N VAL A 403 12.51 -4.76 6.76
CA VAL A 403 11.48 -5.70 7.19
C VAL A 403 11.07 -5.39 8.63
N LYS A 404 9.76 -5.34 8.86
CA LYS A 404 9.19 -5.21 10.19
C LYS A 404 8.51 -6.52 10.59
N MET A 405 8.98 -7.09 11.68
CA MET A 405 8.42 -8.31 12.24
C MET A 405 7.32 -7.99 13.25
N GLU A 406 6.27 -8.79 13.23
CA GLU A 406 5.23 -8.79 14.27
C GLU A 406 5.67 -9.53 15.53
N ALA A 407 4.94 -9.31 16.61
CA ALA A 407 5.10 -10.07 17.84
C ALA A 407 4.74 -11.55 17.62
N ASN A 408 5.49 -12.44 18.28
CA ASN A 408 5.39 -13.87 18.08
C ASN A 408 4.10 -14.51 18.63
N LEU A 409 3.50 -13.93 19.67
CA LEU A 409 2.29 -14.43 20.32
C LEU A 409 1.10 -13.55 19.93
N SER A 410 0.03 -14.16 19.43
CA SER A 410 -1.26 -13.53 19.17
C SER A 410 -2.31 -14.16 20.09
N VAL A 411 -3.09 -13.34 20.78
CA VAL A 411 -4.23 -13.75 21.60
C VAL A 411 -5.49 -13.15 20.97
N ARG A 412 -6.46 -13.99 20.71
CA ARG A 412 -7.68 -13.66 19.99
C ARG A 412 -8.89 -13.91 20.85
N VAL A 413 -9.85 -12.99 20.83
CA VAL A 413 -11.14 -13.12 21.51
C VAL A 413 -12.25 -12.72 20.54
N GLY A 414 -13.33 -13.47 20.54
CA GLY A 414 -14.45 -13.21 19.66
C GLY A 414 -15.66 -14.07 19.99
N GLY A 415 -16.44 -14.36 18.97
CA GLY A 415 -17.63 -15.19 19.09
C GLY A 415 -18.72 -14.78 18.13
N ASN A 416 -19.91 -15.31 18.32
CA ASN A 416 -21.11 -14.86 17.65
C ASN A 416 -22.26 -14.75 18.65
N VAL A 417 -23.12 -13.77 18.41
CA VAL A 417 -24.36 -13.57 19.14
C VAL A 417 -25.51 -13.69 18.13
N SER A 418 -26.43 -14.60 18.38
CA SER A 418 -27.56 -14.88 17.52
C SER A 418 -28.84 -14.90 18.34
N SER A 419 -29.97 -14.56 17.74
CA SER A 419 -31.31 -14.78 18.29
C SER A 419 -31.62 -16.28 18.43
N SER A 420 -30.89 -17.14 17.73
CA SER A 420 -30.93 -18.60 17.92
C SER A 420 -30.05 -18.99 19.14
N GLY A 421 -30.26 -20.16 19.71
CA GLY A 421 -29.48 -20.66 20.85
C GLY A 421 -28.01 -20.92 20.59
N SER A 422 -27.48 -20.59 19.39
CA SER A 422 -26.13 -20.90 18.90
C SER A 422 -25.09 -19.86 19.31
N ASN A 423 -25.28 -19.13 20.41
CA ASN A 423 -24.31 -18.18 20.92
C ASN A 423 -23.01 -18.87 21.33
N GLN A 424 -21.88 -18.33 20.93
CA GLN A 424 -20.56 -18.88 21.20
C GLN A 424 -19.57 -17.78 21.57
N VAL A 425 -18.67 -18.11 22.50
CA VAL A 425 -17.48 -17.33 22.81
C VAL A 425 -16.28 -18.06 22.19
N TYR A 426 -15.41 -17.30 21.56
CA TYR A 426 -14.18 -17.81 20.93
C TYR A 426 -12.95 -17.26 21.67
N PHE A 427 -12.00 -18.14 21.92
CA PHE A 427 -10.67 -17.83 22.42
C PHE A 427 -9.64 -18.50 21.52
N GLY A 428 -8.68 -17.73 21.05
CA GLY A 428 -7.57 -18.25 20.26
C GLY A 428 -6.24 -17.76 20.79
N ALA A 429 -5.21 -18.58 20.65
CA ALA A 429 -3.83 -18.18 20.84
C ALA A 429 -2.98 -18.78 19.72
N SER A 430 -2.11 -17.99 19.14
CA SER A 430 -1.15 -18.48 18.17
C SER A 430 0.26 -17.99 18.49
N TYR A 431 1.20 -18.91 18.43
CA TYR A 431 2.62 -18.61 18.53
C TYR A 431 3.29 -18.91 17.20
N GLN A 432 3.91 -17.89 16.61
CA GLN A 432 4.60 -17.99 15.33
C GLN A 432 6.08 -17.65 15.49
N ASN A 433 6.94 -18.44 14.86
CA ASN A 433 8.37 -18.23 14.88
C ASN A 433 8.94 -18.45 13.47
N LEU A 434 9.57 -17.40 12.94
CA LEU A 434 10.26 -17.43 11.66
C LEU A 434 11.77 -17.52 11.89
N ASN A 435 12.36 -18.61 11.42
CA ASN A 435 13.79 -18.83 11.41
C ASN A 435 14.20 -19.30 9.99
N TYR A 436 14.84 -20.47 9.85
CA TYR A 436 15.11 -21.08 8.53
C TYR A 436 13.85 -21.59 7.82
N TYR A 437 12.78 -21.75 8.57
CA TYR A 437 11.43 -22.14 8.17
C TYR A 437 10.42 -21.52 9.14
N SER A 438 9.17 -21.35 8.67
CA SER A 438 8.10 -20.79 9.51
C SER A 438 7.47 -21.91 10.35
N LYS A 439 7.29 -21.66 11.64
CA LYS A 439 6.57 -22.54 12.58
C LYS A 439 5.41 -21.78 13.18
N GLU A 440 4.25 -22.42 13.23
CA GLU A 440 3.04 -21.85 13.82
C GLU A 440 2.39 -22.89 14.73
N PHE A 441 2.04 -22.48 15.94
CA PHE A 441 1.26 -23.26 16.89
C PHE A 441 -0.02 -22.51 17.20
N ASN A 442 -1.17 -23.14 16.99
CA ASN A 442 -2.48 -22.57 17.22
C ASN A 442 -3.23 -23.35 18.27
N PHE A 443 -3.85 -22.63 19.18
CA PHE A 443 -4.88 -23.10 20.08
C PHE A 443 -6.16 -22.32 19.78
N ASP A 444 -7.26 -23.02 19.53
CA ASP A 444 -8.56 -22.45 19.26
C ASP A 444 -9.61 -23.12 20.17
N GLY A 445 -10.34 -22.32 20.93
CA GLY A 445 -11.42 -22.75 21.82
C GLY A 445 -12.73 -22.05 21.45
N GLN A 446 -13.79 -22.81 21.30
CA GLN A 446 -15.16 -22.29 21.13
C GLN A 446 -16.03 -22.86 22.23
N LEU A 447 -16.67 -22.00 23.00
CA LEU A 447 -17.54 -22.37 24.11
C LEU A 447 -18.93 -21.80 23.86
N GLY A 448 -19.91 -22.67 23.77
CA GLY A 448 -21.29 -22.30 23.55
C GLY A 448 -22.26 -23.22 24.25
N ARG A 449 -23.52 -22.83 24.19
CA ARG A 449 -24.58 -23.65 24.80
C ARG A 449 -24.77 -24.98 24.07
N VAL A 450 -24.66 -24.96 22.74
CA VAL A 450 -24.97 -26.10 21.85
C VAL A 450 -23.69 -26.76 21.35
N TYR A 451 -22.69 -25.97 21.01
CA TYR A 451 -21.44 -26.43 20.42
C TYR A 451 -20.23 -25.96 21.24
N ASN A 452 -19.35 -26.90 21.54
CA ASN A 452 -18.06 -26.61 22.16
C ASN A 452 -16.97 -27.31 21.34
N ASN A 453 -15.83 -26.62 21.17
CA ASN A 453 -14.69 -27.17 20.44
C ASN A 453 -13.39 -26.69 21.07
N VAL A 454 -12.41 -27.57 21.13
CA VAL A 454 -11.02 -27.25 21.43
C VAL A 454 -10.15 -27.85 20.33
N GLN A 455 -9.31 -27.04 19.70
CA GLN A 455 -8.41 -27.47 18.64
C GLN A 455 -6.99 -27.01 18.92
N LEU A 456 -6.06 -27.92 18.72
CA LEU A 456 -4.63 -27.65 18.68
C LEU A 456 -4.14 -27.89 17.24
N ALA A 457 -3.35 -26.97 16.70
CA ALA A 457 -2.71 -27.17 15.41
C ALA A 457 -1.25 -26.74 15.46
N ALA A 458 -0.38 -27.52 14.82
CA ALA A 458 1.01 -27.18 14.58
C ALA A 458 1.29 -27.20 13.08
N ARG A 459 1.90 -26.15 12.57
CA ARG A 459 2.25 -26.02 11.15
C ARG A 459 3.72 -25.67 10.99
N ILE A 460 4.37 -26.28 9.99
CA ILE A 460 5.75 -25.97 9.59
C ILE A 460 5.78 -25.76 8.09
N ASP A 461 6.25 -24.57 7.65
CA ASP A 461 6.40 -24.22 6.24
C ASP A 461 7.88 -24.17 5.86
N PHE A 462 8.23 -24.87 4.81
CA PHE A 462 9.59 -24.91 4.26
C PHE A 462 9.67 -24.06 2.99
N PRO A 463 10.54 -23.02 2.95
CA PRO A 463 10.79 -22.21 1.77
C PRO A 463 11.75 -22.93 0.83
N THR A 464 11.24 -23.93 0.14
CA THR A 464 11.98 -24.72 -0.88
C THR A 464 11.53 -24.32 -2.27
N LYS A 465 12.21 -24.75 -3.34
CA LYS A 465 11.77 -24.55 -4.74
C LYS A 465 10.30 -24.96 -4.96
N LEU A 466 9.86 -26.03 -4.29
CA LEU A 466 8.45 -26.38 -4.15
C LEU A 466 8.04 -26.17 -2.69
N PRO A 467 7.47 -25.02 -2.32
CA PRO A 467 7.08 -24.76 -0.94
C PRO A 467 6.18 -25.85 -0.40
N THR A 468 6.50 -26.37 0.75
CA THR A 468 5.79 -27.50 1.36
C THR A 468 5.41 -27.15 2.78
N SER A 469 4.16 -27.45 3.16
CA SER A 469 3.65 -27.26 4.52
C SER A 469 3.22 -28.60 5.12
N TYR A 470 3.63 -28.83 6.35
CA TYR A 470 3.15 -29.93 7.16
C TYR A 470 2.28 -29.38 8.28
N LYS A 471 1.06 -29.88 8.43
CA LYS A 471 0.12 -29.44 9.45
C LYS A 471 -0.41 -30.63 10.25
N PHE A 472 -0.21 -30.59 11.56
CA PHE A 472 -0.82 -31.50 12.52
C PHE A 472 -2.02 -30.81 13.16
N ILE A 473 -3.14 -31.50 13.33
CA ILE A 473 -4.37 -30.98 13.95
C ILE A 473 -4.92 -32.04 14.88
N ALA A 474 -5.19 -31.65 16.13
CA ALA A 474 -5.96 -32.43 17.09
C ALA A 474 -7.15 -31.62 17.56
N SER A 475 -8.33 -32.20 17.57
CA SER A 475 -9.56 -31.50 17.94
C SER A 475 -10.50 -32.40 18.72
N ILE A 476 -11.19 -31.79 19.69
CA ILE A 476 -12.29 -32.39 20.44
C ILE A 476 -13.47 -31.44 20.34
N SER A 477 -14.61 -31.94 19.86
CA SER A 477 -15.84 -31.17 19.79
C SER A 477 -17.04 -31.90 20.39
N THR A 478 -17.98 -31.14 20.91
CA THR A 478 -19.26 -31.66 21.42
C THR A 478 -20.40 -30.82 20.86
N PHE A 479 -21.45 -31.51 20.41
CA PHE A 479 -22.66 -30.89 19.90
C PHE A 479 -23.88 -31.44 20.64
N ASP A 480 -24.75 -30.55 21.19
CA ASP A 480 -25.90 -30.91 22.00
C ASP A 480 -27.20 -30.41 21.33
N TYR A 481 -27.80 -31.26 20.52
CA TYR A 481 -29.06 -30.99 19.79
C TYR A 481 -30.23 -30.71 20.73
N PHE A 482 -30.26 -31.33 21.89
CA PHE A 482 -31.34 -31.16 22.87
C PHE A 482 -31.44 -29.73 23.39
N LYS A 483 -30.28 -29.07 23.59
CA LYS A 483 -30.21 -27.68 24.01
C LYS A 483 -30.65 -26.71 22.91
N GLU A 484 -30.42 -27.03 21.65
CA GLU A 484 -30.88 -26.25 20.51
C GLU A 484 -32.41 -26.33 20.36
N ALA A 485 -32.96 -27.53 20.39
CA ALA A 485 -34.38 -27.76 20.22
C ALA A 485 -35.23 -27.07 21.30
N LYS A 486 -34.79 -27.05 22.55
CA LYS A 486 -35.46 -26.36 23.65
C LYS A 486 -35.61 -24.85 23.45
N PHE A 487 -34.76 -24.22 22.65
CA PHE A 487 -34.78 -22.77 22.45
C PHE A 487 -35.86 -22.34 21.41
N PHE A 488 -36.17 -23.19 20.43
CA PHE A 488 -37.10 -22.88 19.33
C PHE A 488 -38.42 -23.61 19.39
N SER A 489 -38.55 -24.61 20.21
CA SER A 489 -39.73 -25.49 20.22
C SER A 489 -40.34 -25.55 21.60
N ASN A 490 -41.67 -25.22 21.69
CA ASN A 490 -42.51 -25.50 22.86
C ASN A 490 -42.97 -26.96 22.87
N LYS A 491 -42.34 -27.88 22.11
CA LYS A 491 -42.67 -29.30 22.14
C LYS A 491 -42.14 -29.91 23.43
N ASP A 492 -42.98 -30.64 24.10
CA ASP A 492 -42.69 -31.26 25.40
C ASP A 492 -41.57 -32.32 25.32
N ASN A 493 -41.33 -32.90 24.12
CA ASN A 493 -40.30 -33.94 23.88
C ASN A 493 -39.44 -33.62 22.65
N PRO A 494 -38.43 -32.73 22.73
CA PRO A 494 -37.50 -32.52 21.64
C PRO A 494 -36.56 -33.72 21.46
N ALA A 495 -36.15 -34.00 20.21
CA ALA A 495 -35.18 -35.06 19.92
C ALA A 495 -33.90 -34.87 20.73
N PHE A 496 -33.46 -35.93 21.41
CA PHE A 496 -32.19 -35.93 22.13
C PHE A 496 -31.10 -36.54 21.24
N ASN A 497 -30.09 -35.73 20.94
CA ASN A 497 -28.90 -36.18 20.24
C ASN A 497 -27.70 -35.37 20.73
N LYS A 498 -26.72 -36.06 21.33
CA LYS A 498 -25.43 -35.48 21.71
C LYS A 498 -24.34 -36.18 20.94
N LYS A 499 -23.52 -35.38 20.25
CA LYS A 499 -22.38 -35.88 19.50
C LYS A 499 -21.08 -35.41 20.14
N ARG A 500 -20.12 -36.32 20.23
CA ARG A 500 -18.74 -36.02 20.58
C ARG A 500 -17.84 -36.52 19.47
N GLU A 501 -16.98 -35.65 18.99
CA GLU A 501 -16.00 -35.97 17.96
C GLU A 501 -14.60 -35.64 18.46
N GLU A 502 -13.71 -36.62 18.32
CA GLU A 502 -12.29 -36.50 18.60
C GLU A 502 -11.54 -36.91 17.36
N PHE A 503 -10.62 -36.07 16.86
CA PHE A 503 -9.82 -36.46 15.74
C PHE A 503 -8.38 -35.94 15.81
N VAL A 504 -7.51 -36.69 15.14
CA VAL A 504 -6.14 -36.30 14.86
C VAL A 504 -5.92 -36.40 13.35
N LYS A 505 -5.37 -35.35 12.75
CA LYS A 505 -5.09 -35.29 11.30
C LYS A 505 -3.67 -34.82 11.06
N LEU A 506 -3.01 -35.43 10.09
CA LEU A 506 -1.76 -34.95 9.52
C LEU A 506 -2.01 -34.57 8.07
N LYS A 507 -1.57 -33.38 7.68
CA LYS A 507 -1.78 -32.82 6.35
C LYS A 507 -0.46 -32.38 5.75
N VAL A 508 -0.28 -32.62 4.46
CA VAL A 508 0.81 -32.09 3.65
C VAL A 508 0.19 -31.23 2.57
N SER A 509 0.61 -29.97 2.47
CA SER A 509 0.08 -29.05 1.48
C SER A 509 1.19 -28.59 0.55
N LEU A 510 0.84 -28.41 -0.73
CA LEU A 510 1.71 -27.93 -1.80
C LEU A 510 0.97 -26.80 -2.55
N PRO A 511 1.66 -25.76 -3.00
CA PRO A 511 1.04 -24.78 -3.88
C PRO A 511 0.71 -25.44 -5.23
N PHE A 512 -0.48 -25.18 -5.72
CA PHE A 512 -0.96 -25.60 -7.03
C PHE A 512 -1.49 -24.37 -7.77
N LEU A 513 -0.64 -23.77 -8.59
CA LEU A 513 -0.85 -22.43 -9.13
C LEU A 513 -0.82 -21.33 -8.03
N SER A 514 -0.77 -20.06 -8.38
CA SER A 514 -0.69 -18.96 -7.42
C SER A 514 -1.88 -18.88 -6.46
N ARG A 515 -3.08 -19.25 -6.94
CA ARG A 515 -4.35 -19.12 -6.21
C ARG A 515 -4.89 -20.41 -5.63
N LYS A 516 -4.16 -21.53 -5.75
CA LYS A 516 -4.64 -22.85 -5.34
C LYS A 516 -3.59 -23.58 -4.52
N LYS A 517 -4.05 -24.46 -3.64
CA LYS A 517 -3.21 -25.42 -2.94
C LYS A 517 -3.80 -26.82 -3.09
N ALA A 518 -2.93 -27.81 -3.20
CA ALA A 518 -3.26 -29.22 -3.07
C ALA A 518 -2.91 -29.65 -1.64
N GLU A 519 -3.82 -30.34 -0.98
CA GLU A 519 -3.67 -30.80 0.39
C GLU A 519 -3.97 -32.29 0.45
N PHE A 520 -3.00 -33.05 0.96
CA PHE A 520 -3.11 -34.47 1.21
C PHE A 520 -3.19 -34.68 2.72
N GLY A 521 -4.17 -35.43 3.17
CA GLY A 521 -4.40 -35.62 4.60
C GLY A 521 -4.66 -37.08 4.94
N VAL A 522 -4.18 -37.49 6.11
CA VAL A 522 -4.56 -38.76 6.76
C VAL A 522 -5.01 -38.44 8.18
N GLY A 523 -5.94 -39.20 8.71
CA GLY A 523 -6.45 -38.96 10.04
C GLY A 523 -7.19 -40.13 10.65
N ILE A 524 -7.27 -40.04 11.96
CA ILE A 524 -8.08 -40.96 12.78
C ILE A 524 -9.10 -40.11 13.56
N ALA A 525 -10.29 -40.63 13.69
CA ALA A 525 -11.35 -40.01 14.46
C ALA A 525 -12.11 -41.02 15.31
N ARG A 526 -12.57 -40.58 16.44
CA ARG A 526 -13.54 -41.29 17.27
C ARG A 526 -14.78 -40.40 17.38
N MET A 527 -15.93 -41.00 17.07
CA MET A 527 -17.23 -40.37 17.16
C MET A 527 -18.11 -41.12 18.14
N GLU A 528 -18.76 -40.43 19.03
CA GLU A 528 -19.70 -40.94 20.01
C GLU A 528 -21.01 -40.19 19.87
N ASP A 529 -22.08 -40.94 19.53
CA ASP A 529 -23.44 -40.43 19.41
C ASP A 529 -24.28 -41.01 20.54
N ARG A 530 -24.96 -40.12 21.29
CA ARG A 530 -25.96 -40.49 22.33
C ARG A 530 -27.30 -39.96 21.89
N TYR A 531 -28.27 -40.85 21.79
CA TYR A 531 -29.60 -40.53 21.24
C TYR A 531 -30.70 -41.43 21.83
N PHE A 532 -31.95 -41.04 21.60
CA PHE A 532 -33.09 -41.90 21.79
C PHE A 532 -33.70 -42.27 20.44
N GLN A 533 -34.11 -43.53 20.27
CA GLN A 533 -34.71 -44.02 19.01
C GLN A 533 -36.12 -43.53 18.79
N THR A 534 -36.78 -42.96 19.80
CA THR A 534 -38.15 -42.47 19.74
C THR A 534 -38.32 -41.16 20.51
N ASN A 535 -39.21 -40.28 20.04
CA ASN A 535 -39.55 -39.01 20.68
C ASN A 535 -40.65 -39.11 21.76
N ILE A 536 -41.09 -40.32 22.10
CA ILE A 536 -42.29 -40.55 22.97
C ILE A 536 -41.84 -40.88 24.42
N ILE A 537 -40.58 -40.80 24.76
CA ILE A 537 -40.03 -41.27 26.04
C ILE A 537 -39.81 -40.11 27.00
N ASP A 538 -40.11 -40.32 28.28
CA ASP A 538 -39.69 -39.43 29.36
C ASP A 538 -38.18 -39.55 29.59
N PHE A 539 -37.48 -38.50 29.22
CA PHE A 539 -36.01 -38.45 29.25
C PHE A 539 -35.41 -38.47 30.66
N SER A 540 -36.21 -38.35 31.72
CA SER A 540 -35.74 -38.37 33.10
C SER A 540 -35.48 -39.79 33.64
N GLU A 541 -36.10 -40.80 33.04
CA GLU A 541 -36.07 -42.17 33.55
C GLU A 541 -35.45 -43.21 32.62
N THR A 542 -35.18 -42.87 31.34
CA THR A 542 -34.77 -43.88 30.36
C THR A 542 -33.29 -43.74 29.98
N LYS A 543 -32.59 -44.88 29.93
CA LYS A 543 -31.22 -44.95 29.46
C LYS A 543 -31.14 -44.67 27.94
N HIS A 544 -30.32 -43.68 27.55
CA HIS A 544 -30.09 -43.39 26.14
C HIS A 544 -29.24 -44.47 25.46
N ASP A 545 -29.44 -44.62 24.17
CA ASP A 545 -28.61 -45.44 23.31
C ASP A 545 -27.27 -44.71 23.03
N GLU A 546 -26.19 -45.48 22.90
CA GLU A 546 -24.87 -44.98 22.60
C GLU A 546 -24.26 -45.75 21.45
N SER A 547 -23.73 -45.02 20.46
CA SER A 547 -22.95 -45.59 19.36
C SER A 547 -21.58 -44.94 19.30
N THR A 548 -20.55 -45.77 19.23
CA THR A 548 -19.16 -45.35 19.11
C THR A 548 -18.55 -45.85 17.81
N TYR A 549 -17.95 -44.92 17.05
CA TYR A 549 -17.30 -45.24 15.77
C TYR A 549 -15.84 -44.84 15.83
N SER A 550 -14.96 -45.71 15.29
CA SER A 550 -13.56 -45.38 15.02
C SER A 550 -13.37 -45.30 13.51
N ILE A 551 -12.88 -44.18 13.03
CA ILE A 551 -12.74 -43.88 11.61
C ILE A 551 -11.26 -43.66 11.30
N PHE A 552 -10.77 -44.34 10.29
CA PHE A 552 -9.49 -44.01 9.64
C PHE A 552 -9.79 -43.53 8.23
N GLY A 553 -9.20 -42.40 7.83
CA GLY A 553 -9.49 -41.82 6.54
C GLY A 553 -8.31 -41.07 5.94
N GLY A 554 -8.32 -41.02 4.60
CA GLY A 554 -7.44 -40.17 3.81
C GLY A 554 -8.25 -39.12 3.03
N SER A 555 -7.66 -37.98 2.74
CA SER A 555 -8.28 -36.89 1.97
C SER A 555 -7.30 -36.30 0.97
N ILE A 556 -7.84 -35.94 -0.20
CA ILE A 556 -7.16 -35.07 -1.18
C ILE A 556 -8.09 -33.90 -1.41
N VAL A 557 -7.59 -32.69 -1.16
CA VAL A 557 -8.37 -31.47 -1.26
C VAL A 557 -7.63 -30.48 -2.17
N LEU A 558 -8.34 -29.95 -3.16
CA LEU A 558 -7.89 -28.81 -3.95
C LEU A 558 -8.66 -27.59 -3.49
N GLU A 559 -7.98 -26.66 -2.86
CA GLU A 559 -8.55 -25.39 -2.43
C GLU A 559 -8.02 -24.25 -3.26
N GLY A 560 -8.88 -23.25 -3.52
CA GLY A 560 -8.48 -22.06 -4.26
C GLY A 560 -9.44 -20.90 -4.04
N SER A 561 -8.98 -19.71 -4.44
CA SER A 561 -9.82 -18.53 -4.56
C SER A 561 -10.41 -18.47 -5.97
N THR A 562 -11.69 -18.24 -6.08
CA THR A 562 -12.39 -17.95 -7.34
C THR A 562 -12.24 -16.50 -7.69
#